data_41934d6010888628f778491b8212fe9f
#
_entry.id   41934d6010888628f778491b8212fe9f
#
_cell.length_a   1.000
_cell.length_b   1.000
_cell.length_c   1.000
_cell.angle_alpha   90.00
_cell.angle_beta   90.00
_cell.angle_gamma   90.00
#
_symmetry.space_group_name_H-M   'P 1'
#
loop_
_entity.id
_entity.type
_entity.pdbx_description
1 polymer ?
#
loop_
_entity_poly.entity_id
_entity_poly.type
_entity_poly.pdbx_seq_one_letter_code
_entity_poly.pdbx_strand_id
1 'polypeptide(L)'
;MTGHTDEWVSTGDGMKLYTRRYLPSGEGPPKGKWGASGVKAAILFVHGFIEHLGRYEHVFPRYSSVGIAVLCYDQRGFGRSALDVTNRSPSAKYGKTSWPEQHSDIQYMLNLLREGLSNEVPVFLMGHSMGGGLVLSFPTRPPTAPFIPKSEVVLGISGVIATSPLIRQAHPAPAWQVGAGGLVSKLPFGSSINVPAEVKPEDLSRDPAVGAAYKEDPYVKFMGTTKGIYDMLNGGKELGEHDVTNWPPDLPLLIIHGTEDKVCSFPTAEKFVKEAPAKDKTFVPFEGGYHELQNEIDGIQDRLFQTVSSWIESHLAKAAKL
;
A
#
# COMPACT_ATOMS: atom_id res chain seq x y z
N MET A 1 25.75 5.70 -1.24
CA MET A 1 24.90 4.53 -0.97
C MET A 1 23.83 5.00 0.01
N THR A 2 22.59 5.12 -0.43
CA THR A 2 21.46 5.39 0.47
C THR A 2 21.18 4.12 1.24
N GLY A 3 21.69 4.06 2.49
CA GLY A 3 21.50 2.91 3.35
C GLY A 3 20.04 2.77 3.77
N HIS A 4 19.61 1.55 4.03
CA HIS A 4 18.35 1.26 4.70
C HIS A 4 18.62 0.57 6.04
N THR A 5 17.62 0.55 6.90
CA THR A 5 17.64 -0.21 8.15
C THR A 5 16.49 -1.19 8.14
N ASP A 6 16.81 -2.46 8.36
CA ASP A 6 15.84 -3.54 8.50
C ASP A 6 15.54 -3.81 9.96
N GLU A 7 14.26 -4.04 10.29
CA GLU A 7 13.83 -4.28 11.66
C GLU A 7 12.59 -5.19 11.69
N TRP A 8 12.47 -6.01 12.74
CA TRP A 8 11.26 -6.74 13.04
C TRP A 8 10.49 -6.01 14.12
N VAL A 9 9.23 -5.68 13.85
CA VAL A 9 8.35 -5.02 14.83
C VAL A 9 7.20 -5.96 15.21
N SER A 10 6.74 -5.85 16.45
CA SER A 10 5.56 -6.60 16.92
C SER A 10 4.37 -5.66 17.01
N THR A 11 3.32 -5.97 16.26
CA THR A 11 2.05 -5.22 16.30
C THR A 11 1.31 -5.44 17.62
N GLY A 12 0.23 -4.69 17.86
CA GLY A 12 -0.53 -4.77 19.10
C GLY A 12 -1.16 -6.14 19.40
N ASP A 13 -1.39 -6.97 18.37
CA ASP A 13 -1.86 -8.36 18.49
C ASP A 13 -0.71 -9.38 18.55
N GLY A 14 0.54 -8.91 18.61
CA GLY A 14 1.74 -9.74 18.72
C GLY A 14 2.24 -10.33 17.39
N MET A 15 1.64 -9.94 16.25
CA MET A 15 2.16 -10.34 14.94
C MET A 15 3.50 -9.64 14.69
N LYS A 16 4.53 -10.39 14.29
CA LYS A 16 5.80 -9.83 13.87
C LYS A 16 5.75 -9.50 12.38
N LEU A 17 6.10 -8.26 12.04
CA LEU A 17 6.20 -7.78 10.69
C LEU A 17 7.63 -7.32 10.39
N TYR A 18 8.14 -7.72 9.23
CA TYR A 18 9.42 -7.28 8.72
C TYR A 18 9.26 -5.90 8.12
N THR A 19 10.08 -4.95 8.55
CA THR A 19 10.05 -3.56 8.14
C THR A 19 11.39 -3.12 7.58
N ARG A 20 11.35 -2.13 6.73
CA ARG A 20 12.53 -1.43 6.19
C ARG A 20 12.29 0.06 6.18
N ARG A 21 13.27 0.83 6.63
CA ARG A 21 13.24 2.29 6.56
C ARG A 21 14.39 2.84 5.73
N TYR A 22 14.08 3.83 4.91
CA TYR A 22 15.01 4.62 4.14
C TYR A 22 14.95 6.05 4.67
N LEU A 23 16.05 6.52 5.26
CA LEU A 23 16.10 7.83 5.90
C LEU A 23 16.99 8.77 5.06
N PRO A 24 16.57 10.04 4.89
CA PRO A 24 17.43 11.07 4.33
C PRO A 24 18.68 11.26 5.18
N SER A 25 19.78 11.65 4.54
CA SER A 25 21.07 12.01 5.16
C SER A 25 21.42 13.46 4.87
N GLY A 26 20.43 14.35 4.83
CA GLY A 26 20.61 15.78 4.53
C GLY A 26 21.09 16.58 5.72
N GLU A 27 21.33 17.90 5.50
CA GLU A 27 21.68 18.86 6.55
C GLU A 27 20.49 19.15 7.45
N GLY A 28 20.76 19.42 8.72
CA GLY A 28 19.79 19.81 9.73
C GLY A 28 19.89 18.98 11.01
N PRO A 29 19.19 19.40 12.08
CA PRO A 29 19.19 18.67 13.33
C PRO A 29 18.52 17.30 13.17
N PRO A 30 19.01 16.26 13.88
CA PRO A 30 18.34 14.96 13.93
C PRO A 30 16.93 15.11 14.50
N LYS A 31 15.95 14.42 13.90
CA LYS A 31 14.56 14.43 14.34
C LYS A 31 14.10 13.04 14.79
N GLY A 32 13.26 13.01 15.82
CA GLY A 32 12.64 11.81 16.35
C GLY A 32 13.62 10.76 16.89
N LYS A 33 13.09 9.60 17.25
CA LYS A 33 13.89 8.47 17.80
C LYS A 33 14.89 7.88 16.80
N TRP A 34 14.64 8.05 15.51
CA TRP A 34 15.53 7.53 14.46
C TRP A 34 16.70 8.45 14.12
N GLY A 35 16.71 9.66 14.69
CA GLY A 35 17.81 10.60 14.50
C GLY A 35 18.02 11.04 13.05
N ALA A 36 16.97 11.00 12.22
CA ALA A 36 17.05 11.35 10.81
C ALA A 36 17.22 12.86 10.60
N SER A 37 18.11 13.25 9.70
CA SER A 37 18.37 14.65 9.34
C SER A 37 17.87 14.96 7.92
N GLY A 38 17.50 16.24 7.67
CA GLY A 38 17.04 16.67 6.34
C GLY A 38 15.67 16.10 5.92
N VAL A 39 14.87 15.61 6.88
CA VAL A 39 13.54 15.05 6.59
C VAL A 39 12.54 16.18 6.35
N LYS A 40 12.00 16.25 5.14
CA LYS A 40 10.95 17.20 4.74
C LYS A 40 9.56 16.59 4.85
N ALA A 41 9.44 15.30 4.53
CA ALA A 41 8.21 14.50 4.57
C ALA A 41 8.53 13.05 4.85
N ALA A 42 7.49 12.25 5.11
CA ALA A 42 7.62 10.82 5.23
C ALA A 42 6.49 10.09 4.50
N ILE A 43 6.79 8.91 3.98
CA ILE A 43 5.85 7.98 3.38
C ILE A 43 5.78 6.72 4.24
N LEU A 44 4.57 6.30 4.61
CA LEU A 44 4.29 4.91 4.93
C LEU A 44 3.84 4.22 3.64
N PHE A 45 4.57 3.18 3.20
CA PHE A 45 4.26 2.45 1.98
C PHE A 45 3.67 1.07 2.26
N VAL A 46 2.57 0.74 1.55
CA VAL A 46 1.81 -0.52 1.63
C VAL A 46 1.86 -1.21 0.27
N HIS A 47 2.52 -2.36 0.19
CA HIS A 47 2.68 -3.13 -1.06
C HIS A 47 1.39 -3.87 -1.49
N GLY A 48 1.39 -4.47 -2.68
CA GLY A 48 0.25 -5.18 -3.26
C GLY A 48 0.09 -6.63 -2.79
N PHE A 49 -0.76 -7.37 -3.51
CA PHE A 49 -1.04 -8.78 -3.26
C PHE A 49 0.06 -9.67 -3.86
N ILE A 50 0.46 -10.73 -3.16
CA ILE A 50 1.49 -11.70 -3.61
C ILE A 50 2.83 -11.02 -3.92
N GLU A 51 3.19 -9.98 -3.18
CA GLU A 51 4.47 -9.32 -3.30
C GLU A 51 5.06 -8.94 -1.94
N HIS A 52 6.13 -8.17 -1.91
CA HIS A 52 6.84 -7.76 -0.70
C HIS A 52 7.65 -6.48 -0.95
N LEU A 53 8.11 -5.86 0.15
CA LEU A 53 8.87 -4.60 0.09
C LEU A 53 10.17 -4.65 -0.73
N GLY A 54 10.79 -5.82 -0.87
CA GLY A 54 12.03 -5.99 -1.64
C GLY A 54 11.89 -5.64 -3.12
N ARG A 55 10.69 -5.73 -3.68
CA ARG A 55 10.42 -5.35 -5.07
C ARG A 55 10.51 -3.85 -5.34
N TYR A 56 10.70 -3.04 -4.29
CA TYR A 56 10.77 -1.56 -4.33
C TYR A 56 12.16 -1.02 -3.94
N GLU A 57 13.18 -1.87 -3.84
CA GLU A 57 14.53 -1.47 -3.41
C GLU A 57 15.18 -0.42 -4.31
N HIS A 58 14.81 -0.37 -5.60
CA HIS A 58 15.27 0.62 -6.55
C HIS A 58 14.47 1.94 -6.48
N VAL A 59 13.28 1.94 -5.86
CA VAL A 59 12.37 3.08 -5.79
C VAL A 59 12.64 3.95 -4.56
N PHE A 60 12.67 3.35 -3.38
CA PHE A 60 12.67 4.09 -2.11
C PHE A 60 13.95 4.92 -1.84
N PRO A 61 15.17 4.49 -2.28
CA PRO A 61 16.35 5.34 -2.18
C PRO A 61 16.20 6.69 -2.90
N ARG A 62 15.42 6.73 -3.98
CA ARG A 62 15.17 7.97 -4.74
C ARG A 62 14.38 8.98 -3.89
N TYR A 63 13.35 8.53 -3.16
CA TYR A 63 12.61 9.41 -2.24
C TYR A 63 13.48 9.90 -1.09
N SER A 64 14.28 9.03 -0.47
CA SER A 64 15.17 9.45 0.60
C SER A 64 16.23 10.45 0.14
N SER A 65 16.71 10.38 -1.11
CA SER A 65 17.68 11.32 -1.68
C SER A 65 17.14 12.75 -1.84
N VAL A 66 15.83 12.93 -1.90
CA VAL A 66 15.17 14.26 -2.00
C VAL A 66 14.54 14.72 -0.68
N GLY A 67 14.85 14.04 0.43
CA GLY A 67 14.40 14.45 1.76
C GLY A 67 13.07 13.81 2.21
N ILE A 68 12.59 12.77 1.51
CA ILE A 68 11.37 12.06 1.87
C ILE A 68 11.75 10.71 2.51
N ALA A 69 11.54 10.59 3.83
CA ALA A 69 11.75 9.32 4.52
C ALA A 69 10.70 8.29 4.09
N VAL A 70 11.07 7.01 4.01
CA VAL A 70 10.14 5.92 3.69
C VAL A 70 10.21 4.85 4.76
N LEU A 71 9.06 4.49 5.32
CA LEU A 71 8.84 3.25 6.05
C LEU A 71 7.99 2.33 5.19
N CYS A 72 8.48 1.12 4.95
CA CYS A 72 7.74 0.06 4.28
C CYS A 72 7.83 -1.22 5.10
N TYR A 73 6.89 -2.13 4.90
CA TYR A 73 6.85 -3.40 5.61
C TYR A 73 6.27 -4.51 4.74
N ASP A 74 6.70 -5.72 4.98
CA ASP A 74 6.04 -6.89 4.43
C ASP A 74 4.73 -7.10 5.18
N GLN A 75 3.60 -6.96 4.50
CA GLN A 75 2.28 -7.10 5.11
C GLN A 75 2.11 -8.50 5.71
N ARG A 76 1.25 -8.62 6.73
CA ARG A 76 0.91 -9.94 7.29
C ARG A 76 0.43 -10.88 6.18
N GLY A 77 0.96 -12.08 6.17
CA GLY A 77 0.66 -13.08 5.14
C GLY A 77 1.56 -13.00 3.91
N PHE A 78 2.50 -12.04 3.82
CA PHE A 78 3.36 -11.88 2.64
C PHE A 78 4.82 -11.71 3.00
N GLY A 79 5.70 -11.83 2.00
CA GLY A 79 7.12 -11.58 2.11
C GLY A 79 7.79 -12.33 3.26
N ARG A 80 8.75 -11.69 3.89
CA ARG A 80 9.48 -12.23 5.06
C ARG A 80 8.57 -12.37 6.28
N SER A 81 7.58 -11.49 6.45
CA SER A 81 6.60 -11.59 7.55
C SER A 81 5.87 -12.92 7.59
N ALA A 82 5.71 -13.59 6.42
CA ALA A 82 5.10 -14.90 6.30
C ALA A 82 6.10 -16.05 6.11
N LEU A 83 7.26 -15.82 5.48
CA LEU A 83 8.14 -16.88 4.98
C LEU A 83 9.48 -16.99 5.71
N ASP A 84 9.93 -15.98 6.46
CA ASP A 84 11.16 -16.09 7.26
C ASP A 84 10.89 -16.94 8.51
N VAL A 85 11.19 -18.22 8.40
CA VAL A 85 10.92 -19.22 9.46
C VAL A 85 11.66 -18.95 10.76
N THR A 86 12.72 -18.16 10.73
CA THR A 86 13.55 -17.85 11.92
C THR A 86 12.90 -16.72 12.74
N ASN A 87 12.36 -15.70 12.08
CA ASN A 87 11.95 -14.46 12.74
C ASN A 87 10.45 -14.21 12.77
N ARG A 88 9.69 -14.80 11.84
CA ARG A 88 8.23 -14.62 11.76
C ARG A 88 7.51 -15.11 13.01
N SER A 89 6.29 -14.63 13.21
CA SER A 89 5.40 -15.19 14.24
C SER A 89 5.06 -16.65 13.95
N PRO A 90 4.93 -17.51 14.98
CA PRO A 90 4.55 -18.92 14.78
C PRO A 90 3.19 -19.10 14.07
N SER A 91 2.26 -18.15 14.26
CA SER A 91 0.94 -18.14 13.64
C SER A 91 0.93 -17.59 12.21
N ALA A 92 2.03 -16.99 11.74
CA ALA A 92 2.14 -16.43 10.41
C ALA A 92 2.15 -17.54 9.35
N LYS A 93 1.33 -17.36 8.31
CA LYS A 93 1.25 -18.26 7.14
C LYS A 93 1.06 -17.42 5.89
N TYR A 94 1.59 -17.89 4.75
CA TYR A 94 1.45 -17.18 3.48
C TYR A 94 -0.02 -17.04 3.08
N GLY A 95 -0.38 -15.84 2.63
CA GLY A 95 -1.74 -15.47 2.26
C GLY A 95 -2.74 -15.34 3.41
N LYS A 96 -2.32 -15.65 4.66
CA LYS A 96 -3.20 -15.54 5.84
C LYS A 96 -3.25 -14.09 6.32
N THR A 97 -4.28 -13.40 5.91
CA THR A 97 -4.56 -12.01 6.25
C THR A 97 -6.06 -11.72 6.17
N SER A 98 -6.47 -10.57 6.66
CA SER A 98 -7.82 -10.03 6.51
C SER A 98 -7.77 -8.52 6.37
N TRP A 99 -8.77 -7.92 5.75
CA TRP A 99 -8.87 -6.47 5.56
C TRP A 99 -8.80 -5.68 6.88
N PRO A 100 -9.51 -6.10 7.95
CA PRO A 100 -9.40 -5.43 9.26
C PRO A 100 -8.01 -5.52 9.90
N GLU A 101 -7.35 -6.69 9.80
CA GLU A 101 -6.00 -6.86 10.34
C GLU A 101 -4.98 -5.98 9.59
N GLN A 102 -5.10 -5.88 8.25
CA GLN A 102 -4.22 -5.02 7.45
C GLN A 102 -4.42 -3.53 7.78
N HIS A 103 -5.66 -3.09 8.03
CA HIS A 103 -5.91 -1.72 8.51
C HIS A 103 -5.33 -1.47 9.91
N SER A 104 -5.43 -2.45 10.81
CA SER A 104 -4.79 -2.36 12.14
C SER A 104 -3.27 -2.24 12.02
N ASP A 105 -2.66 -2.99 11.09
CA ASP A 105 -1.23 -2.89 10.81
C ASP A 105 -0.85 -1.52 10.25
N ILE A 106 -1.62 -0.96 9.32
CA ILE A 106 -1.41 0.40 8.81
C ILE A 106 -1.43 1.42 9.95
N GLN A 107 -2.43 1.34 10.85
CA GLN A 107 -2.49 2.23 12.01
C GLN A 107 -1.25 2.09 12.90
N TYR A 108 -0.82 0.87 13.17
CA TYR A 108 0.38 0.61 13.95
C TYR A 108 1.63 1.21 13.28
N MET A 109 1.80 1.00 11.98
CA MET A 109 2.94 1.50 11.22
C MET A 109 2.96 3.04 11.11
N LEU A 110 1.79 3.69 11.00
CA LEU A 110 1.69 5.15 11.03
C LEU A 110 2.17 5.70 12.39
N ASN A 111 1.78 5.06 13.49
CA ASN A 111 2.24 5.45 14.82
C ASN A 111 3.75 5.25 14.97
N LEU A 112 4.27 4.10 14.53
CA LEU A 112 5.71 3.81 14.53
C LEU A 112 6.51 4.84 13.73
N LEU A 113 6.02 5.21 12.55
CA LEU A 113 6.65 6.22 11.69
C LEU A 113 6.71 7.58 12.40
N ARG A 114 5.63 8.01 13.06
CA ARG A 114 5.56 9.26 13.82
C ARG A 114 6.49 9.25 15.01
N GLU A 115 6.50 8.17 15.80
CA GLU A 115 7.41 8.01 16.92
C GLU A 115 8.89 8.02 16.48
N GLY A 116 9.15 7.43 15.29
CA GLY A 116 10.50 7.35 14.72
C GLY A 116 11.05 8.69 14.27
N LEU A 117 10.19 9.54 13.72
CA LEU A 117 10.59 10.85 13.17
C LEU A 117 10.27 11.99 14.14
N SER A 118 9.19 12.71 13.92
CA SER A 118 8.68 13.81 14.72
C SER A 118 7.26 14.10 14.27
N ASN A 119 6.42 14.57 15.18
CA ASN A 119 5.06 14.98 14.84
C ASN A 119 4.98 16.17 13.87
N GLU A 120 6.07 16.93 13.71
CA GLU A 120 6.17 18.04 12.77
C GLU A 120 6.39 17.59 11.32
N VAL A 121 6.82 16.34 11.11
CA VAL A 121 7.07 15.82 9.77
C VAL A 121 5.74 15.42 9.11
N PRO A 122 5.36 16.03 7.97
CA PRO A 122 4.17 15.60 7.22
C PRO A 122 4.28 14.15 6.80
N VAL A 123 3.21 13.35 7.07
CA VAL A 123 3.17 11.93 6.77
C VAL A 123 2.16 11.65 5.67
N PHE A 124 2.61 11.01 4.60
CA PHE A 124 1.78 10.56 3.49
C PHE A 124 1.60 9.04 3.55
N LEU A 125 0.37 8.59 3.35
CA LEU A 125 0.04 7.17 3.27
C LEU A 125 0.01 6.76 1.80
N MET A 126 0.94 5.90 1.37
CA MET A 126 1.07 5.48 -0.03
C MET A 126 0.90 3.97 -0.16
N GLY A 127 0.22 3.52 -1.23
CA GLY A 127 0.07 2.09 -1.49
C GLY A 127 -0.06 1.77 -2.98
N HIS A 128 0.31 0.53 -3.32
CA HIS A 128 0.22 -0.02 -4.66
C HIS A 128 -0.77 -1.19 -4.72
N SER A 129 -1.57 -1.29 -5.79
CA SER A 129 -2.45 -2.45 -6.06
C SER A 129 -3.41 -2.72 -4.89
N MET A 130 -3.37 -3.91 -4.26
CA MET A 130 -4.09 -4.22 -3.02
C MET A 130 -3.76 -3.19 -1.92
N GLY A 131 -2.48 -2.85 -1.77
CA GLY A 131 -2.05 -1.80 -0.85
C GLY A 131 -2.66 -0.43 -1.19
N GLY A 132 -2.80 -0.13 -2.48
CA GLY A 132 -3.54 1.05 -2.98
C GLY A 132 -5.00 1.05 -2.55
N GLY A 133 -5.69 -0.09 -2.66
CA GLY A 133 -7.05 -0.26 -2.13
C GLY A 133 -7.13 -0.08 -0.62
N LEU A 134 -6.15 -0.65 0.13
CA LEU A 134 -6.07 -0.52 1.58
C LEU A 134 -5.88 0.93 2.04
N VAL A 135 -4.97 1.68 1.42
CA VAL A 135 -4.72 3.08 1.82
C VAL A 135 -5.87 4.00 1.47
N LEU A 136 -6.61 3.73 0.38
CA LEU A 136 -7.84 4.45 0.05
C LEU A 136 -8.97 4.13 1.03
N SER A 137 -9.10 2.86 1.43
CA SER A 137 -10.16 2.44 2.35
C SER A 137 -9.87 2.81 3.80
N PHE A 138 -8.62 3.06 4.18
CA PHE A 138 -8.24 3.38 5.55
C PHE A 138 -9.01 4.60 6.11
N PRO A 139 -9.02 5.77 5.46
CA PRO A 139 -9.75 6.94 5.95
C PRO A 139 -11.26 6.89 5.71
N THR A 140 -11.77 5.93 4.93
CA THR A 140 -13.19 5.86 4.53
C THR A 140 -14.00 4.81 5.28
N ARG A 141 -13.39 4.12 6.27
CA ARG A 141 -14.05 3.02 6.99
C ARG A 141 -15.34 3.48 7.67
N PRO A 142 -16.48 2.82 7.38
CA PRO A 142 -17.75 3.17 8.01
C PRO A 142 -17.77 2.78 9.49
N PRO A 143 -18.63 3.39 10.32
CA PRO A 143 -18.72 3.09 11.75
C PRO A 143 -19.07 1.63 12.06
N THR A 144 -19.60 0.91 11.09
CA THR A 144 -19.97 -0.54 11.20
C THR A 144 -18.83 -1.47 10.82
N ALA A 145 -17.68 -0.95 10.36
CA ALA A 145 -16.56 -1.78 9.95
C ALA A 145 -15.95 -2.54 11.14
N PRO A 146 -15.47 -3.78 10.93
CA PRO A 146 -14.80 -4.56 11.98
C PRO A 146 -13.56 -3.90 12.58
N PHE A 147 -12.92 -3.02 11.83
CA PHE A 147 -11.85 -2.13 12.29
C PHE A 147 -12.13 -0.72 11.79
N ILE A 148 -12.03 0.25 12.70
CA ILE A 148 -12.17 1.68 12.42
C ILE A 148 -10.88 2.34 12.88
N PRO A 149 -10.15 3.04 11.99
CA PRO A 149 -8.96 3.79 12.37
C PRO A 149 -9.31 4.87 13.40
N LYS A 150 -8.38 5.12 14.31
CA LYS A 150 -8.54 6.22 15.26
C LYS A 150 -8.53 7.56 14.52
N SER A 151 -9.46 8.44 14.89
CA SER A 151 -9.63 9.73 14.21
C SER A 151 -8.35 10.58 14.22
N GLU A 152 -7.61 10.58 15.34
CA GLU A 152 -6.34 11.30 15.45
C GLU A 152 -5.26 10.77 14.50
N VAL A 153 -5.30 9.47 14.17
CA VAL A 153 -4.37 8.87 13.20
C VAL A 153 -4.72 9.32 11.78
N VAL A 154 -6.01 9.31 11.44
CA VAL A 154 -6.50 9.77 10.13
C VAL A 154 -6.22 11.26 9.93
N LEU A 155 -6.55 12.09 10.93
CA LEU A 155 -6.29 13.55 10.90
C LEU A 155 -4.80 13.87 10.79
N GLY A 156 -3.97 12.98 11.26
CA GLY A 156 -2.53 13.12 11.14
C GLY A 156 -1.98 12.85 9.73
N ILE A 157 -2.72 12.28 8.80
CA ILE A 157 -2.25 11.99 7.44
C ILE A 157 -2.32 13.28 6.61
N SER A 158 -1.20 13.66 5.99
CA SER A 158 -1.08 14.87 5.16
C SER A 158 -1.60 14.67 3.72
N GLY A 159 -1.78 13.42 3.31
CA GLY A 159 -2.34 13.05 2.01
C GLY A 159 -2.23 11.55 1.74
N VAL A 160 -3.07 11.04 0.86
CA VAL A 160 -3.08 9.63 0.45
C VAL A 160 -2.71 9.51 -1.03
N ILE A 161 -1.80 8.59 -1.33
CA ILE A 161 -1.29 8.32 -2.67
C ILE A 161 -1.55 6.85 -3.01
N ALA A 162 -2.26 6.59 -4.09
CA ALA A 162 -2.50 5.23 -4.55
C ALA A 162 -2.02 5.04 -6.00
N THR A 163 -1.19 4.02 -6.22
CA THR A 163 -0.75 3.63 -7.56
C THR A 163 -1.46 2.35 -7.98
N SER A 164 -2.10 2.37 -9.14
CA SER A 164 -2.85 1.23 -9.71
C SER A 164 -3.75 0.53 -8.66
N PRO A 165 -4.59 1.27 -7.87
CA PRO A 165 -5.28 0.73 -6.71
C PRO A 165 -6.28 -0.37 -7.06
N LEU A 166 -6.31 -1.43 -6.24
CA LEU A 166 -7.33 -2.46 -6.34
C LEU A 166 -8.65 -1.97 -5.71
N ILE A 167 -9.45 -1.26 -6.49
CA ILE A 167 -10.87 -1.00 -6.22
C ILE A 167 -11.70 -2.08 -6.89
N ARG A 168 -11.32 -2.45 -8.12
CA ARG A 168 -11.89 -3.55 -8.88
C ARG A 168 -10.82 -4.14 -9.79
N GLN A 169 -10.87 -5.44 -10.02
CA GLN A 169 -10.03 -6.08 -11.05
C GLN A 169 -10.41 -5.58 -12.45
N ALA A 170 -9.44 -5.48 -13.37
CA ALA A 170 -9.71 -5.17 -14.77
C ALA A 170 -10.62 -6.25 -15.41
N HIS A 171 -10.38 -7.51 -15.05
CA HIS A 171 -11.19 -8.67 -15.44
C HIS A 171 -11.72 -9.37 -14.18
N PRO A 172 -12.89 -8.93 -13.63
CA PRO A 172 -13.41 -9.47 -12.38
C PRO A 172 -13.79 -10.95 -12.50
N ALA A 173 -13.44 -11.72 -11.46
CA ALA A 173 -13.97 -13.08 -11.34
C ALA A 173 -15.52 -13.05 -11.25
N PRO A 174 -16.21 -14.09 -11.75
CA PRO A 174 -17.65 -14.18 -11.64
C PRO A 174 -18.13 -14.03 -10.18
N ALA A 175 -19.18 -13.25 -9.96
CA ALA A 175 -19.68 -12.92 -8.62
C ALA A 175 -20.02 -14.17 -7.77
N TRP A 176 -20.49 -15.26 -8.41
CA TRP A 176 -20.76 -16.51 -7.71
C TRP A 176 -19.50 -17.18 -7.15
N GLN A 177 -18.35 -17.07 -7.84
CA GLN A 177 -17.07 -17.60 -7.33
C GLN A 177 -16.59 -16.82 -6.12
N VAL A 178 -16.66 -15.48 -6.18
CA VAL A 178 -16.31 -14.62 -5.06
C VAL A 178 -17.26 -14.91 -3.87
N GLY A 179 -18.57 -15.04 -4.11
CA GLY A 179 -19.56 -15.38 -3.10
C GLY A 179 -19.33 -16.75 -2.47
N ALA A 180 -19.01 -17.76 -3.28
CA ALA A 180 -18.67 -19.12 -2.78
C ALA A 180 -17.40 -19.08 -1.90
N GLY A 181 -16.35 -18.36 -2.34
CA GLY A 181 -15.15 -18.14 -1.52
C GLY A 181 -15.46 -17.46 -0.20
N GLY A 182 -16.35 -16.47 -0.18
CA GLY A 182 -16.84 -15.81 1.03
C GLY A 182 -17.58 -16.74 1.98
N LEU A 183 -18.41 -17.65 1.46
CA LEU A 183 -19.08 -18.68 2.27
C LEU A 183 -18.06 -19.64 2.88
N VAL A 184 -17.12 -20.15 2.09
CA VAL A 184 -16.07 -21.05 2.56
C VAL A 184 -15.22 -20.38 3.64
N SER A 185 -14.91 -19.07 3.48
CA SER A 185 -14.09 -18.33 4.45
C SER A 185 -14.73 -18.22 5.86
N LYS A 186 -16.06 -18.41 5.97
CA LYS A 186 -16.81 -18.37 7.24
C LYS A 186 -16.89 -19.73 7.93
N LEU A 187 -16.52 -20.82 7.24
CA LEU A 187 -16.53 -22.16 7.84
C LEU A 187 -15.37 -22.33 8.83
N PRO A 188 -15.48 -23.23 9.82
CA PRO A 188 -14.34 -23.63 10.64
C PRO A 188 -13.18 -24.04 9.75
N PHE A 189 -11.99 -23.47 9.98
CA PHE A 189 -10.78 -23.65 9.16
C PHE A 189 -10.85 -23.10 7.72
N GLY A 190 -12.03 -22.74 7.20
CA GLY A 190 -12.22 -22.21 5.86
C GLY A 190 -11.37 -20.96 5.59
N SER A 191 -11.26 -20.07 6.57
CA SER A 191 -10.47 -18.84 6.47
C SER A 191 -8.97 -19.06 6.20
N SER A 192 -8.45 -20.27 6.42
CA SER A 192 -7.04 -20.61 6.28
C SER A 192 -6.77 -21.57 5.11
N ILE A 193 -7.78 -21.87 4.29
CA ILE A 193 -7.62 -22.71 3.10
C ILE A 193 -6.89 -21.88 2.02
N ASN A 194 -5.72 -22.35 1.61
CA ASN A 194 -5.00 -21.77 0.49
C ASN A 194 -5.64 -22.18 -0.83
N VAL A 195 -5.85 -21.21 -1.70
CA VAL A 195 -6.31 -21.41 -3.07
C VAL A 195 -5.33 -20.76 -4.03
N PRO A 196 -5.16 -21.32 -5.25
CA PRO A 196 -4.38 -20.67 -6.28
C PRO A 196 -4.91 -19.27 -6.55
N ALA A 197 -4.01 -18.32 -6.64
CA ALA A 197 -4.30 -16.93 -7.01
C ALA A 197 -3.10 -16.42 -7.77
N GLU A 198 -3.31 -15.96 -8.99
CA GLU A 198 -2.26 -15.52 -9.87
C GLU A 198 -2.54 -14.11 -10.35
N VAL A 199 -1.51 -13.28 -10.27
CA VAL A 199 -1.39 -12.08 -11.09
C VAL A 199 -0.47 -12.47 -12.24
N LYS A 200 -0.96 -12.37 -13.47
CA LYS A 200 -0.18 -12.76 -14.65
C LYS A 200 1.08 -11.90 -14.74
N PRO A 201 2.27 -12.51 -14.74
CA PRO A 201 3.53 -11.78 -14.76
C PRO A 201 3.70 -10.85 -15.96
N GLU A 202 3.12 -11.21 -17.11
CA GLU A 202 3.13 -10.42 -18.34
C GLU A 202 2.22 -9.17 -18.29
N ASP A 203 1.31 -9.10 -17.31
CA ASP A 203 0.40 -7.96 -17.10
C ASP A 203 0.98 -6.94 -16.10
N LEU A 204 2.15 -7.24 -15.46
CA LEU A 204 2.77 -6.37 -14.46
C LEU A 204 3.48 -5.17 -15.10
N SER A 205 4.26 -5.41 -16.15
CA SER A 205 5.06 -4.38 -16.84
C SER A 205 5.27 -4.78 -18.30
N ARG A 206 5.53 -3.80 -19.14
CA ARG A 206 5.97 -4.02 -20.54
C ARG A 206 7.40 -4.55 -20.61
N ASP A 207 8.19 -4.43 -19.53
CA ASP A 207 9.49 -5.08 -19.44
C ASP A 207 9.32 -6.56 -19.06
N PRO A 208 9.64 -7.50 -19.99
CA PRO A 208 9.50 -8.93 -19.70
C PRO A 208 10.40 -9.44 -18.58
N ALA A 209 11.50 -8.72 -18.27
CA ALA A 209 12.39 -9.06 -17.17
C ALA A 209 11.70 -8.93 -15.81
N VAL A 210 10.77 -8.01 -15.67
CA VAL A 210 9.95 -7.82 -14.46
C VAL A 210 9.09 -9.06 -14.19
N GLY A 211 8.38 -9.55 -15.22
CA GLY A 211 7.58 -10.77 -15.11
C GLY A 211 8.42 -12.00 -14.81
N ALA A 212 9.62 -12.12 -15.42
CA ALA A 212 10.55 -13.22 -15.14
C ALA A 212 11.04 -13.19 -13.68
N ALA A 213 11.49 -12.03 -13.20
CA ALA A 213 11.94 -11.84 -11.83
C ALA A 213 10.80 -12.13 -10.82
N TYR A 214 9.56 -11.75 -11.12
CA TYR A 214 8.40 -12.06 -10.28
C TYR A 214 8.14 -13.57 -10.15
N LYS A 215 8.28 -14.33 -11.24
CA LYS A 215 8.13 -15.79 -11.22
C LYS A 215 9.20 -16.52 -10.40
N GLU A 216 10.42 -16.00 -10.41
CA GLU A 216 11.58 -16.58 -9.74
C GLU A 216 11.73 -16.13 -8.28
N ASP A 217 10.96 -15.13 -7.86
CA ASP A 217 11.08 -14.54 -6.53
C ASP A 217 10.68 -15.54 -5.43
N PRO A 218 11.58 -15.85 -4.48
CA PRO A 218 11.31 -16.83 -3.43
C PRO A 218 10.22 -16.39 -2.44
N TYR A 219 9.94 -15.09 -2.35
CA TYR A 219 8.89 -14.53 -1.49
C TYR A 219 7.53 -14.37 -2.18
N VAL A 220 7.45 -14.63 -3.47
CA VAL A 220 6.22 -14.70 -4.25
C VAL A 220 5.70 -16.14 -4.27
N LYS A 221 4.45 -16.35 -3.86
CA LYS A 221 3.76 -17.64 -3.94
C LYS A 221 2.39 -17.42 -4.54
N PHE A 222 2.12 -18.02 -5.68
CA PHE A 222 0.86 -17.83 -6.45
C PHE A 222 -0.35 -18.44 -5.74
N MET A 223 -0.58 -17.99 -4.51
CA MET A 223 -1.68 -18.44 -3.67
C MET A 223 -2.08 -17.39 -2.65
N GLY A 224 -3.31 -17.48 -2.18
CA GLY A 224 -3.79 -16.73 -1.02
C GLY A 224 -4.78 -17.57 -0.23
N THR A 225 -5.12 -17.16 0.98
CA THR A 225 -6.21 -17.81 1.69
C THR A 225 -7.57 -17.35 1.15
N THR A 226 -8.59 -18.22 1.25
CA THR A 226 -9.95 -17.87 0.82
C THR A 226 -10.44 -16.59 1.49
N LYS A 227 -10.14 -16.39 2.79
CA LYS A 227 -10.49 -15.15 3.48
C LYS A 227 -9.70 -13.95 2.98
N GLY A 228 -8.38 -14.07 2.84
CA GLY A 228 -7.54 -12.96 2.38
C GLY A 228 -7.96 -12.47 0.98
N ILE A 229 -8.22 -13.41 0.06
CA ILE A 229 -8.69 -13.07 -1.29
C ILE A 229 -10.11 -12.50 -1.25
N TYR A 230 -11.02 -13.11 -0.51
CA TYR A 230 -12.38 -12.60 -0.39
C TYR A 230 -12.42 -11.19 0.19
N ASP A 231 -11.72 -10.96 1.30
CA ASP A 231 -11.67 -9.65 1.95
C ASP A 231 -11.06 -8.59 1.03
N MET A 232 -10.01 -8.95 0.28
CA MET A 232 -9.38 -8.06 -0.70
C MET A 232 -10.35 -7.65 -1.82
N LEU A 233 -11.02 -8.61 -2.44
CA LEU A 233 -11.94 -8.34 -3.56
C LEU A 233 -13.21 -7.65 -3.09
N ASN A 234 -13.80 -8.10 -1.99
CA ASN A 234 -14.99 -7.48 -1.42
C ASN A 234 -14.69 -6.11 -0.83
N GLY A 235 -13.54 -5.94 -0.15
CA GLY A 235 -13.12 -4.65 0.39
C GLY A 235 -12.92 -3.59 -0.69
N GLY A 236 -12.33 -3.97 -1.83
CA GLY A 236 -12.22 -3.08 -2.99
C GLY A 236 -13.60 -2.72 -3.58
N LYS A 237 -14.51 -3.69 -3.66
CA LYS A 237 -15.88 -3.46 -4.11
C LYS A 237 -16.63 -2.48 -3.19
N GLU A 238 -16.63 -2.74 -1.88
CA GLU A 238 -17.27 -1.86 -0.89
C GLU A 238 -16.69 -0.45 -0.94
N LEU A 239 -15.34 -0.35 -1.07
CA LEU A 239 -14.66 0.92 -1.22
C LEU A 239 -15.20 1.75 -2.40
N GLY A 240 -15.34 1.11 -3.57
CA GLY A 240 -15.75 1.82 -4.80
C GLY A 240 -17.27 2.06 -4.91
N GLU A 241 -18.09 1.22 -4.30
CA GLU A 241 -19.55 1.30 -4.41
C GLU A 241 -20.19 2.09 -3.25
N HIS A 242 -19.57 2.10 -2.06
CA HIS A 242 -20.18 2.65 -0.85
C HIS A 242 -19.25 3.59 -0.08
N ASP A 243 -18.02 3.13 0.27
CA ASP A 243 -17.17 3.85 1.21
C ASP A 243 -16.53 5.11 0.63
N VAL A 244 -16.46 5.25 -0.69
CA VAL A 244 -15.91 6.43 -1.38
C VAL A 244 -16.52 7.75 -0.89
N THR A 245 -17.81 7.76 -0.55
CA THR A 245 -18.53 8.94 -0.07
C THR A 245 -18.13 9.35 1.35
N ASN A 246 -17.46 8.47 2.11
CA ASN A 246 -16.94 8.75 3.44
C ASN A 246 -15.55 9.40 3.42
N TRP A 247 -14.99 9.69 2.24
CA TRP A 247 -13.68 10.34 2.15
C TRP A 247 -13.66 11.66 2.92
N PRO A 248 -12.68 11.88 3.84
CA PRO A 248 -12.56 13.15 4.56
C PRO A 248 -12.30 14.31 3.58
N PRO A 249 -13.16 15.34 3.53
CA PRO A 249 -13.05 16.38 2.50
C PRO A 249 -11.73 17.15 2.49
N ASP A 250 -11.06 17.25 3.63
CA ASP A 250 -9.82 18.00 3.79
C ASP A 250 -8.57 17.14 3.61
N LEU A 251 -8.71 15.81 3.40
CA LEU A 251 -7.61 14.89 3.16
C LEU A 251 -7.25 14.86 1.67
N PRO A 252 -6.07 15.34 1.25
CA PRO A 252 -5.63 15.32 -0.13
C PRO A 252 -5.52 13.91 -0.71
N LEU A 253 -5.90 13.75 -1.97
CA LEU A 253 -5.94 12.47 -2.69
C LEU A 253 -5.16 12.56 -4.00
N LEU A 254 -4.21 11.63 -4.20
CA LEU A 254 -3.56 11.38 -5.48
C LEU A 254 -3.77 9.92 -5.90
N ILE A 255 -4.35 9.72 -7.08
CA ILE A 255 -4.37 8.40 -7.73
C ILE A 255 -3.59 8.47 -9.04
N ILE A 256 -2.68 7.53 -9.22
CA ILE A 256 -1.87 7.35 -10.43
C ILE A 256 -2.18 5.96 -10.99
N HIS A 257 -2.47 5.85 -12.29
CA HIS A 257 -2.88 4.59 -12.88
C HIS A 257 -2.43 4.45 -14.34
N GLY A 258 -1.92 3.28 -14.71
CA GLY A 258 -1.58 2.95 -16.09
C GLY A 258 -2.83 2.74 -16.95
N THR A 259 -2.88 3.34 -18.15
CA THR A 259 -4.08 3.21 -19.02
C THR A 259 -4.25 1.81 -19.58
N GLU A 260 -3.17 1.02 -19.64
CA GLU A 260 -3.15 -0.36 -20.14
C GLU A 260 -3.02 -1.41 -19.00
N ASP A 261 -3.39 -1.02 -17.76
CA ASP A 261 -3.41 -1.92 -16.61
C ASP A 261 -4.47 -3.02 -16.80
N LYS A 262 -4.01 -4.29 -16.89
CA LYS A 262 -4.87 -5.48 -17.05
C LYS A 262 -5.17 -6.19 -15.74
N VAL A 263 -4.60 -5.71 -14.62
CA VAL A 263 -4.80 -6.26 -13.28
C VAL A 263 -5.89 -5.49 -12.55
N CYS A 264 -5.73 -4.17 -12.43
CA CYS A 264 -6.68 -3.28 -11.76
C CYS A 264 -7.40 -2.36 -12.76
N SER A 265 -8.68 -2.12 -12.50
CA SER A 265 -9.55 -1.36 -13.41
C SER A 265 -9.26 0.13 -13.41
N PHE A 266 -8.63 0.63 -14.46
CA PHE A 266 -8.42 2.07 -14.68
C PHE A 266 -9.73 2.89 -14.60
N PRO A 267 -10.85 2.51 -15.30
CA PRO A 267 -12.08 3.29 -15.23
C PRO A 267 -12.66 3.37 -13.81
N THR A 268 -12.46 2.33 -12.99
CA THR A 268 -12.96 2.33 -11.61
C THR A 268 -12.13 3.27 -10.72
N ALA A 269 -10.81 3.36 -10.93
CA ALA A 269 -9.95 4.29 -10.23
C ALA A 269 -10.28 5.77 -10.60
N GLU A 270 -10.51 6.03 -11.88
CA GLU A 270 -10.95 7.34 -12.35
C GLU A 270 -12.32 7.74 -11.75
N LYS A 271 -13.28 6.81 -11.74
CA LYS A 271 -14.59 7.00 -11.12
C LYS A 271 -14.44 7.32 -9.63
N PHE A 272 -13.60 6.60 -8.90
CA PHE A 272 -13.37 6.84 -7.47
C PHE A 272 -12.93 8.28 -7.19
N VAL A 273 -11.97 8.82 -7.96
CA VAL A 273 -11.53 10.22 -7.79
C VAL A 273 -12.67 11.21 -8.08
N LYS A 274 -13.49 10.92 -9.10
CA LYS A 274 -14.65 11.79 -9.42
C LYS A 274 -15.66 11.84 -8.26
N GLU A 275 -15.94 10.71 -7.63
CA GLU A 275 -16.97 10.56 -6.59
C GLU A 275 -16.48 10.92 -5.18
N ALA A 276 -15.18 10.76 -4.88
CA ALA A 276 -14.62 11.13 -3.58
C ALA A 276 -14.88 12.63 -3.29
N PRO A 277 -15.42 12.99 -2.12
CA PRO A 277 -15.71 14.38 -1.77
C PRO A 277 -14.48 15.19 -1.36
N ALA A 278 -13.27 14.72 -1.68
CA ALA A 278 -12.01 15.42 -1.42
C ALA A 278 -11.99 16.79 -2.14
N LYS A 279 -11.66 17.85 -1.39
CA LYS A 279 -11.46 19.21 -1.94
C LYS A 279 -10.20 19.32 -2.79
N ASP A 280 -9.18 18.52 -2.46
CA ASP A 280 -7.90 18.45 -3.15
C ASP A 280 -7.70 17.01 -3.64
N LYS A 281 -7.98 16.79 -4.91
CA LYS A 281 -7.91 15.48 -5.53
C LYS A 281 -7.30 15.53 -6.93
N THR A 282 -6.39 14.63 -7.21
CA THR A 282 -5.68 14.54 -8.47
C THR A 282 -5.73 13.11 -9.00
N PHE A 283 -6.08 12.96 -10.27
CA PHE A 283 -5.95 11.71 -11.02
C PHE A 283 -4.94 11.89 -12.13
N VAL A 284 -3.92 11.03 -12.19
CA VAL A 284 -2.85 11.10 -13.20
C VAL A 284 -2.81 9.81 -14.01
N PRO A 285 -3.33 9.82 -15.25
CA PRO A 285 -3.19 8.69 -16.16
C PRO A 285 -1.75 8.59 -16.66
N PHE A 286 -1.25 7.36 -16.70
CA PHE A 286 0.05 7.02 -17.29
C PHE A 286 -0.19 6.25 -18.58
N GLU A 287 -0.13 6.98 -19.68
CA GLU A 287 -0.44 6.49 -21.00
C GLU A 287 0.45 5.32 -21.39
N GLY A 288 -0.16 4.21 -21.84
CA GLY A 288 0.52 2.98 -22.19
C GLY A 288 1.13 2.20 -21.01
N GLY A 289 1.05 2.73 -19.78
CA GLY A 289 1.58 2.06 -18.58
C GLY A 289 0.74 0.85 -18.18
N TYR A 290 1.40 -0.24 -17.78
CA TYR A 290 0.79 -1.44 -17.20
C TYR A 290 0.62 -1.27 -15.68
N HIS A 291 0.50 -2.39 -14.97
CA HIS A 291 0.15 -2.40 -13.54
C HIS A 291 1.25 -1.80 -12.64
N GLU A 292 2.50 -2.20 -12.83
CA GLU A 292 3.63 -1.81 -11.99
C GLU A 292 4.41 -0.63 -12.59
N LEU A 293 3.85 0.58 -12.51
CA LEU A 293 4.47 1.80 -13.06
C LEU A 293 5.90 2.04 -12.56
N GLN A 294 6.21 1.57 -11.35
CA GLN A 294 7.56 1.64 -10.76
C GLN A 294 8.57 0.71 -11.45
N ASN A 295 8.08 -0.25 -12.22
CA ASN A 295 8.87 -1.23 -12.96
C ASN A 295 8.72 -1.08 -14.49
N GLU A 296 8.10 0.01 -14.94
CA GLU A 296 7.86 0.26 -16.36
C GLU A 296 9.10 0.85 -17.06
N ILE A 297 9.11 0.74 -18.38
CA ILE A 297 10.15 1.27 -19.29
C ILE A 297 9.80 2.68 -19.81
N ASP A 298 10.58 3.20 -20.71
CA ASP A 298 10.35 4.44 -21.46
C ASP A 298 10.16 5.70 -20.59
N GLY A 299 10.88 5.78 -19.46
CA GLY A 299 10.84 6.92 -18.56
C GLY A 299 9.59 6.98 -17.66
N ILE A 300 8.71 5.99 -17.70
CA ILE A 300 7.53 5.93 -16.83
C ILE A 300 7.93 5.88 -15.34
N GLN A 301 8.96 5.12 -14.97
CA GLN A 301 9.50 5.10 -13.61
C GLN A 301 9.91 6.49 -13.13
N ASP A 302 10.64 7.24 -13.96
CA ASP A 302 11.11 8.59 -13.63
C ASP A 302 9.94 9.56 -13.49
N ARG A 303 8.99 9.49 -14.40
CA ARG A 303 7.77 10.28 -14.35
C ARG A 303 6.96 9.96 -13.09
N LEU A 304 6.84 8.68 -12.68
CA LEU A 304 6.18 8.29 -11.44
C LEU A 304 6.84 8.93 -10.23
N PHE A 305 8.17 8.79 -10.12
CA PHE A 305 8.94 9.40 -9.04
C PHE A 305 8.74 10.92 -8.99
N GLN A 306 8.84 11.60 -10.14
CA GLN A 306 8.63 13.06 -10.23
C GLN A 306 7.19 13.44 -9.85
N THR A 307 6.20 12.72 -10.33
CA THR A 307 4.78 12.97 -10.01
C THR A 307 4.53 12.89 -8.51
N VAL A 308 4.99 11.83 -7.86
CA VAL A 308 4.81 11.64 -6.43
C VAL A 308 5.58 12.67 -5.62
N SER A 309 6.88 12.89 -5.91
CA SER A 309 7.71 13.82 -5.15
C SER A 309 7.23 15.27 -5.29
N SER A 310 6.89 15.72 -6.49
CA SER A 310 6.35 17.08 -6.72
C SER A 310 4.99 17.26 -6.05
N TRP A 311 4.12 16.24 -6.07
CA TRP A 311 2.85 16.31 -5.36
C TRP A 311 3.04 16.43 -3.84
N ILE A 312 3.93 15.63 -3.25
CA ILE A 312 4.29 15.75 -1.84
C ILE A 312 4.82 17.16 -1.54
N GLU A 313 5.77 17.65 -2.33
CA GLU A 313 6.36 18.99 -2.14
C GLU A 313 5.30 20.11 -2.16
N SER A 314 4.32 20.02 -3.05
CA SER A 314 3.23 21.01 -3.13
C SER A 314 2.31 21.00 -1.89
N HIS A 315 2.35 19.94 -1.08
CA HIS A 315 1.55 19.77 0.13
C HIS A 315 2.30 20.06 1.43
N LEU A 316 3.63 20.27 1.38
CA LEU A 316 4.42 20.60 2.57
C LEU A 316 3.99 21.93 3.20
N ALA A 317 3.73 22.94 2.39
CA ALA A 317 3.35 24.29 2.85
C ALA A 317 1.96 24.34 3.47
N LYS A 318 1.08 23.39 3.14
CA LYS A 318 -0.28 23.28 3.72
C LYS A 318 -0.23 22.63 5.11
N ALA A 319 0.62 21.62 5.28
CA ALA A 319 0.77 20.90 6.54
C ALA A 319 1.40 21.75 7.68
N ALA A 320 2.19 22.77 7.35
CA ALA A 320 2.81 23.67 8.32
C ALA A 320 1.85 24.72 8.90
N LYS A 321 0.58 24.79 8.41
CA LYS A 321 -0.44 25.78 8.83
C LYS A 321 -1.58 25.18 9.65
N LEU A 322 -1.57 23.88 9.90
CA LEU A 322 -2.51 23.15 10.77
C LEU A 322 -1.85 22.79 12.10
#